data_48e1926ede0c917684dae0b9958eba38
#
_entry.id   48e1926ede0c917684dae0b9958eba38
#
_cell.length_a   1.000
_cell.length_b   1.000
_cell.length_c   1.000
_cell.angle_alpha   90.00
_cell.angle_beta   90.00
_cell.angle_gamma   90.00
#
_symmetry.space_group_name_H-M   'P 1'
#
loop_
_entity.id
_entity.type
_entity.pdbx_description
1 polymer ?
#
loop_
_entity_poly.entity_id
_entity_poly.type
_entity_poly.pdbx_seq_one_letter_code
_entity_poly.pdbx_strand_id
1 'polypeptide(L)'
;MNLVVLQENLNRAMGALTRVANPKSPLPIAATVLLETNNGRLVMRATNLDQSLTVTVGAMVAEEGAVAVDARRFAEAIGNLPAVSLSLTLAGTQLVVEGGNANLRFPTMDATDFPHGVDAEWGEAVEIPAVELRTVARSVGAAAAVDDSRPALTGIELQIVDGRRTWAAADGFRLHVYGQASGERGVIIPARALRMLSDMHGGGDPVSIQFTGDRSRMRATWGDHDFSTLAIQGTFPNYAQLIPSEARATWEVDAQALLHAVRIARGFADGIVRFRGAEGRIRVTGHGDDAGEGEATVEAAMRGEAGEQRFALNTRYAADALGAFTGVVTVESNGPSQQVVFRSESLTCVVMPMFVQER
;
A
#
# COMPACT_ATOMS: atom_id res chain seq x y z
N MET A 1 -21.43 14.95 26.71
CA MET A 1 -20.66 15.44 25.56
C MET A 1 -21.52 16.41 24.76
N ASN A 2 -21.01 17.61 24.53
CA ASN A 2 -21.66 18.62 23.69
C ASN A 2 -20.54 19.42 22.97
N LEU A 3 -20.56 19.47 21.64
CA LEU A 3 -19.55 20.15 20.84
C LEU A 3 -20.12 20.63 19.50
N VAL A 4 -19.39 21.58 18.89
CA VAL A 4 -19.67 22.05 17.53
C VAL A 4 -18.39 21.79 16.66
N VAL A 5 -18.59 21.22 15.48
CA VAL A 5 -17.54 20.88 14.54
C VAL A 5 -17.95 21.20 13.10
N LEU A 6 -17.00 21.53 12.23
CA LEU A 6 -17.29 21.74 10.81
C LEU A 6 -17.52 20.39 10.12
N GLN A 7 -18.60 20.27 9.34
CA GLN A 7 -18.95 19.06 8.58
C GLN A 7 -17.81 18.57 7.71
N GLU A 8 -17.11 19.46 6.98
CA GLU A 8 -16.01 19.11 6.10
C GLU A 8 -14.86 18.43 6.84
N ASN A 9 -14.50 18.92 8.05
CA ASN A 9 -13.44 18.34 8.85
C ASN A 9 -13.85 16.97 9.40
N LEU A 10 -15.08 16.85 9.88
CA LEU A 10 -15.65 15.60 10.37
C LEU A 10 -15.73 14.56 9.24
N ASN A 11 -16.21 14.95 8.06
CA ASN A 11 -16.33 14.07 6.89
C ASN A 11 -14.94 13.58 6.41
N ARG A 12 -13.95 14.46 6.38
CA ARG A 12 -12.57 14.10 6.02
C ARG A 12 -11.99 13.08 7.00
N ALA A 13 -12.15 13.29 8.30
CA ALA A 13 -11.73 12.35 9.33
C ALA A 13 -12.42 10.99 9.18
N MET A 14 -13.74 10.98 8.96
CA MET A 14 -14.51 9.76 8.75
C MET A 14 -14.08 8.99 7.52
N GLY A 15 -13.69 9.68 6.43
CA GLY A 15 -13.15 9.06 5.22
C GLY A 15 -11.87 8.24 5.45
N ALA A 16 -11.03 8.65 6.41
CA ALA A 16 -9.86 7.88 6.83
C ALA A 16 -10.25 6.75 7.82
N LEU A 17 -11.04 7.06 8.84
CA LEU A 17 -11.40 6.13 9.91
C LEU A 17 -12.19 4.91 9.41
N THR A 18 -13.08 5.08 8.43
CA THR A 18 -13.85 3.98 7.83
C THR A 18 -12.99 2.96 7.08
N ARG A 19 -11.77 3.30 6.71
CA ARG A 19 -10.82 2.36 6.10
C ARG A 19 -10.25 1.37 7.13
N VAL A 20 -10.20 1.78 8.40
CA VAL A 20 -9.69 0.98 9.51
C VAL A 20 -10.82 0.22 10.21
N ALA A 21 -11.97 0.86 10.45
CA ALA A 21 -13.12 0.21 11.06
C ALA A 21 -13.55 -1.03 10.27
N ASN A 22 -13.78 -2.15 10.97
CA ASN A 22 -14.14 -3.42 10.34
C ASN A 22 -15.61 -3.78 10.58
N PRO A 23 -16.52 -3.50 9.62
CA PRO A 23 -17.95 -3.82 9.76
C PRO A 23 -18.26 -5.31 9.76
N LYS A 24 -17.28 -6.16 9.41
CA LYS A 24 -17.40 -7.63 9.40
C LYS A 24 -16.76 -8.28 10.62
N SER A 25 -16.27 -7.50 11.57
CA SER A 25 -15.67 -8.02 12.80
C SER A 25 -16.70 -8.78 13.63
N PRO A 26 -16.33 -9.90 14.26
CA PRO A 26 -17.19 -10.56 15.27
C PRO A 26 -17.35 -9.68 16.53
N LEU A 27 -16.49 -8.70 16.74
CA LEU A 27 -16.57 -7.74 17.82
C LEU A 27 -17.32 -6.48 17.34
N PRO A 28 -18.54 -6.20 17.82
CA PRO A 28 -19.34 -5.06 17.35
C PRO A 28 -18.61 -3.72 17.48
N ILE A 29 -17.81 -3.54 18.53
CA ILE A 29 -17.07 -2.30 18.78
C ILE A 29 -16.04 -1.98 17.67
N ALA A 30 -15.47 -2.99 17.02
CA ALA A 30 -14.53 -2.79 15.90
C ALA A 30 -15.21 -2.25 14.63
N ALA A 31 -16.55 -2.26 14.56
CA ALA A 31 -17.31 -1.63 13.49
C ALA A 31 -17.64 -0.16 13.78
N THR A 32 -17.25 0.36 14.96
CA THR A 32 -17.56 1.71 15.40
C THR A 32 -16.39 2.67 15.24
N VAL A 33 -16.70 3.95 15.35
CA VAL A 33 -15.75 5.01 15.61
C VAL A 33 -16.02 5.58 17.01
N LEU A 34 -14.96 5.66 17.82
CA LEU A 34 -15.00 6.37 19.10
C LEU A 34 -14.87 7.86 18.82
N LEU A 35 -15.76 8.63 19.39
CA LEU A 35 -15.75 10.09 19.45
C LEU A 35 -15.46 10.49 20.90
N GLU A 36 -14.36 11.14 21.15
CA GLU A 36 -13.94 11.56 22.49
C GLU A 36 -13.50 13.02 22.46
N THR A 37 -13.94 13.80 23.43
CA THR A 37 -13.47 15.17 23.58
C THR A 37 -12.29 15.19 24.56
N ASN A 38 -11.21 15.80 24.14
CA ASN A 38 -10.00 15.92 24.95
C ASN A 38 -9.32 17.27 24.68
N ASN A 39 -9.03 18.03 25.74
CA ASN A 39 -8.38 19.33 25.68
C ASN A 39 -9.01 20.29 24.67
N GLY A 40 -10.36 20.38 24.63
CA GLY A 40 -11.09 21.26 23.74
C GLY A 40 -11.08 20.85 22.26
N ARG A 41 -10.67 19.62 21.93
CA ARG A 41 -10.68 19.04 20.57
C ARG A 41 -11.52 17.77 20.53
N LEU A 42 -11.97 17.40 19.34
CA LEU A 42 -12.58 16.10 19.09
C LEU A 42 -11.50 15.12 18.62
N VAL A 43 -11.27 14.07 19.40
CA VAL A 43 -10.40 12.95 19.07
C VAL A 43 -11.25 11.79 18.60
N MET A 44 -11.01 11.30 17.41
CA MET A 44 -11.76 10.21 16.79
C MET A 44 -10.85 9.00 16.59
N ARG A 45 -11.33 7.80 16.95
CA ARG A 45 -10.54 6.58 16.83
C ARG A 45 -11.33 5.46 16.16
N ALA A 46 -10.64 4.70 15.31
CA ALA A 46 -11.15 3.44 14.76
C ALA A 46 -10.07 2.35 14.89
N THR A 47 -10.49 1.10 15.07
CA THR A 47 -9.57 -0.03 15.14
C THR A 47 -10.20 -1.28 14.55
N ASN A 48 -9.36 -2.15 13.97
CA ASN A 48 -9.73 -3.52 13.61
C ASN A 48 -8.94 -4.56 14.42
N LEU A 49 -8.33 -4.12 15.53
CA LEU A 49 -7.46 -4.83 16.48
C LEU A 49 -6.01 -4.97 16.00
N ASP A 50 -5.76 -5.19 14.71
CA ASP A 50 -4.41 -5.21 14.14
C ASP A 50 -3.90 -3.80 13.84
N GLN A 51 -4.82 -2.92 13.47
CA GLN A 51 -4.57 -1.55 13.05
C GLN A 51 -5.45 -0.60 13.85
N SER A 52 -4.93 0.59 14.14
CA SER A 52 -5.67 1.67 14.78
C SER A 52 -5.35 2.98 14.09
N LEU A 53 -6.34 3.84 13.97
CA LEU A 53 -6.19 5.20 13.48
C LEU A 53 -6.84 6.16 14.47
N THR A 54 -6.10 7.16 14.88
CA THR A 54 -6.59 8.32 15.63
C THR A 54 -6.51 9.56 14.74
N VAL A 55 -7.58 10.33 14.70
CA VAL A 55 -7.62 11.61 13.99
C VAL A 55 -8.13 12.68 14.96
N THR A 56 -7.37 13.77 15.07
CA THR A 56 -7.76 14.91 15.91
C THR A 56 -8.41 15.98 15.05
N VAL A 57 -9.60 16.40 15.42
CA VAL A 57 -10.39 17.40 14.69
C VAL A 57 -10.63 18.63 15.56
N GLY A 58 -10.45 19.81 14.98
CA GLY A 58 -10.80 21.06 15.66
C GLY A 58 -12.29 21.15 15.92
N ALA A 59 -12.67 21.40 17.16
CA ALA A 59 -14.05 21.54 17.61
C ALA A 59 -14.18 22.61 18.69
N MET A 60 -15.38 23.15 18.87
CA MET A 60 -15.73 23.94 20.05
C MET A 60 -16.45 23.04 21.04
N VAL A 61 -15.77 22.67 22.12
CA VAL A 61 -16.29 21.72 23.13
C VAL A 61 -16.92 22.52 24.26
N ALA A 62 -18.23 22.32 24.48
CA ALA A 62 -18.97 22.90 25.60
C ALA A 62 -19.02 21.94 26.80
N GLU A 63 -19.08 20.62 26.53
CA GLU A 63 -19.12 19.59 27.56
C GLU A 63 -18.31 18.37 27.08
N GLU A 64 -17.35 17.93 27.88
CA GLU A 64 -16.55 16.76 27.57
C GLU A 64 -17.35 15.46 27.67
N GLY A 65 -16.87 14.42 26.99
CA GLY A 65 -17.43 13.09 27.02
C GLY A 65 -16.91 12.21 25.90
N ALA A 66 -17.32 10.95 25.91
CA ALA A 66 -16.91 9.98 24.92
C ALA A 66 -18.07 9.05 24.56
N VAL A 67 -18.12 8.60 23.31
CA VAL A 67 -19.17 7.72 22.80
C VAL A 67 -18.70 6.99 21.53
N ALA A 68 -19.10 5.73 21.33
CA ALA A 68 -18.86 5.02 20.09
C ALA A 68 -20.13 4.91 19.24
N VAL A 69 -20.01 5.12 17.93
CA VAL A 69 -21.10 5.05 16.95
C VAL A 69 -20.70 4.18 15.76
N ASP A 70 -21.67 3.56 15.08
CA ASP A 70 -21.42 2.79 13.86
C ASP A 70 -20.69 3.66 12.81
N ALA A 71 -19.47 3.24 12.46
CA ALA A 71 -18.57 4.04 11.62
C ALA A 71 -19.13 4.28 10.21
N ARG A 72 -19.73 3.25 9.61
CA ARG A 72 -20.25 3.33 8.24
C ARG A 72 -21.48 4.21 8.16
N ARG A 73 -22.46 3.99 9.04
CA ARG A 73 -23.70 4.78 9.06
C ARG A 73 -23.43 6.23 9.38
N PHE A 74 -22.52 6.47 10.34
CA PHE A 74 -22.14 7.82 10.71
C PHE A 74 -21.43 8.53 9.55
N ALA A 75 -20.45 7.90 8.88
CA ALA A 75 -19.75 8.46 7.73
C ALA A 75 -20.71 8.78 6.57
N GLU A 76 -21.60 7.85 6.23
CA GLU A 76 -22.60 8.04 5.17
C GLU A 76 -23.53 9.23 5.46
N ALA A 77 -24.03 9.33 6.68
CA ALA A 77 -24.92 10.40 7.08
C ALA A 77 -24.20 11.76 7.08
N ILE A 78 -22.99 11.84 7.67
CA ILE A 78 -22.21 13.09 7.70
C ILE A 78 -21.81 13.52 6.28
N GLY A 79 -21.46 12.57 5.41
CA GLY A 79 -21.07 12.85 4.01
C GLY A 79 -22.21 13.47 3.18
N ASN A 80 -23.45 13.19 3.54
CA ASN A 80 -24.64 13.74 2.85
C ASN A 80 -25.11 15.10 3.40
N LEU A 81 -24.53 15.58 4.50
CA LEU A 81 -24.87 16.90 5.05
C LEU A 81 -24.17 18.02 4.28
N PRO A 82 -24.77 19.22 4.21
CA PRO A 82 -24.09 20.37 3.64
C PRO A 82 -22.88 20.80 4.47
N ALA A 83 -21.97 21.55 3.87
CA ALA A 83 -20.76 22.08 4.50
C ALA A 83 -21.10 23.21 5.50
N VAL A 84 -21.60 22.84 6.65
CA VAL A 84 -22.01 23.76 7.75
C VAL A 84 -21.40 23.30 9.08
N SER A 85 -21.57 24.14 10.11
CA SER A 85 -21.28 23.72 11.49
C SER A 85 -22.33 22.72 11.95
N LEU A 86 -21.87 21.63 12.54
CA LEU A 86 -22.69 20.58 13.12
C LEU A 86 -22.59 20.62 14.65
N SER A 87 -23.72 20.58 15.33
CA SER A 87 -23.78 20.36 16.78
C SER A 87 -23.87 18.84 17.04
N LEU A 88 -23.02 18.31 17.89
CA LEU A 88 -23.04 16.93 18.35
C LEU A 88 -23.33 16.90 19.84
N THR A 89 -24.45 16.29 20.24
CA THR A 89 -24.88 16.22 21.64
C THR A 89 -25.19 14.77 22.00
N LEU A 90 -24.61 14.26 23.08
CA LEU A 90 -24.98 12.98 23.65
C LEU A 90 -26.20 13.12 24.53
N ALA A 91 -27.33 12.55 24.11
CA ALA A 91 -28.59 12.55 24.83
C ALA A 91 -28.99 11.12 25.24
N GLY A 92 -28.70 10.74 26.47
CA GLY A 92 -28.88 9.38 26.95
C GLY A 92 -28.00 8.40 26.17
N THR A 93 -28.63 7.44 25.48
CA THR A 93 -27.95 6.42 24.66
C THR A 93 -27.93 6.76 23.17
N GLN A 94 -28.12 8.03 22.82
CA GLN A 94 -28.12 8.48 21.42
C GLN A 94 -27.20 9.68 21.22
N LEU A 95 -26.38 9.64 20.18
CA LEU A 95 -25.70 10.82 19.66
C LEU A 95 -26.65 11.58 18.71
N VAL A 96 -26.99 12.80 19.06
CA VAL A 96 -27.79 13.70 18.22
C VAL A 96 -26.85 14.59 17.43
N VAL A 97 -27.02 14.66 16.12
CA VAL A 97 -26.28 15.55 15.23
C VAL A 97 -27.24 16.50 14.55
N GLU A 98 -27.03 17.78 14.74
CA GLU A 98 -27.88 18.84 14.17
C GLU A 98 -27.05 19.80 13.33
N GLY A 99 -27.55 20.15 12.16
CA GLY A 99 -26.94 21.14 11.30
C GLY A 99 -27.63 21.27 9.95
N GLY A 100 -27.66 22.48 9.40
CA GLY A 100 -28.49 22.78 8.24
C GLY A 100 -29.94 22.50 8.52
N ASN A 101 -30.58 21.65 7.71
CA ASN A 101 -31.98 21.24 7.88
C ASN A 101 -32.13 19.82 8.46
N ALA A 102 -31.02 19.24 8.99
CA ALA A 102 -31.00 17.86 9.44
C ALA A 102 -30.92 17.75 10.96
N ASN A 103 -31.65 16.75 11.50
CA ASN A 103 -31.53 16.28 12.87
C ASN A 103 -31.43 14.77 12.83
N LEU A 104 -30.23 14.25 13.12
CA LEU A 104 -29.91 12.85 13.02
C LEU A 104 -29.69 12.26 14.41
N ARG A 105 -30.09 11.00 14.61
CA ARG A 105 -29.94 10.30 15.89
C ARG A 105 -29.25 8.95 15.65
N PHE A 106 -28.13 8.73 16.30
CA PHE A 106 -27.35 7.50 16.19
C PHE A 106 -27.40 6.75 17.53
N PRO A 107 -27.77 5.47 17.53
CA PRO A 107 -27.57 4.62 18.69
C PRO A 107 -26.08 4.57 19.04
N THR A 108 -25.76 4.60 20.31
CA THR A 108 -24.39 4.63 20.80
C THR A 108 -24.02 3.36 21.53
N MET A 109 -22.73 3.04 21.54
CA MET A 109 -22.10 2.04 22.41
C MET A 109 -21.25 2.77 23.46
N ASP A 110 -21.04 2.11 24.60
CA ASP A 110 -20.21 2.66 25.67
C ASP A 110 -18.76 2.83 25.18
N ALA A 111 -18.20 4.01 25.42
CA ALA A 111 -16.82 4.30 25.07
C ALA A 111 -15.81 3.43 25.84
N THR A 112 -16.17 2.93 27.02
CA THR A 112 -15.33 2.06 27.85
C THR A 112 -15.10 0.67 27.23
N ASP A 113 -16.00 0.23 26.34
CA ASP A 113 -15.86 -1.00 25.58
C ASP A 113 -14.88 -0.87 24.41
N PHE A 114 -14.53 0.38 24.04
CA PHE A 114 -13.61 0.60 22.92
C PHE A 114 -12.18 0.23 23.32
N PRO A 115 -11.45 -0.55 22.49
CA PRO A 115 -10.09 -0.95 22.81
C PRO A 115 -9.19 0.25 23.07
N HIS A 116 -8.49 0.23 24.19
CA HIS A 116 -7.51 1.26 24.50
C HIS A 116 -6.45 1.33 23.41
N GLY A 117 -5.96 2.53 23.17
CA GLY A 117 -4.82 2.72 22.26
C GLY A 117 -3.60 1.92 22.71
N VAL A 118 -2.66 1.71 21.81
CA VAL A 118 -1.42 1.02 22.13
C VAL A 118 -0.58 1.90 23.04
N ASP A 119 -0.51 1.52 24.30
CA ASP A 119 0.46 2.12 25.25
C ASP A 119 1.81 1.40 25.05
N ALA A 120 2.70 2.00 24.26
CA ALA A 120 3.98 1.45 23.91
C ALA A 120 5.07 2.53 23.87
N GLU A 121 6.26 2.17 24.26
CA GLU A 121 7.43 3.01 24.04
C GLU A 121 7.84 2.95 22.56
N TRP A 122 7.81 4.10 21.90
CA TRP A 122 8.17 4.25 20.50
C TRP A 122 9.64 4.66 20.38
N GLY A 123 10.36 3.99 19.49
CA GLY A 123 11.74 4.31 19.17
C GLY A 123 11.90 5.60 18.37
N GLU A 124 13.11 5.81 17.87
CA GLU A 124 13.43 6.98 17.07
C GLU A 124 12.56 7.08 15.80
N ALA A 125 12.15 8.30 15.49
CA ALA A 125 11.32 8.59 14.33
C ALA A 125 12.16 8.63 13.04
N VAL A 126 11.64 8.03 11.99
CA VAL A 126 12.21 8.06 10.63
C VAL A 126 11.23 8.74 9.69
N GLU A 127 11.67 9.82 9.08
CA GLU A 127 10.85 10.57 8.12
C GLU A 127 10.86 9.90 6.75
N ILE A 128 9.68 9.54 6.26
CA ILE A 128 9.48 8.93 4.93
C ILE A 128 8.82 9.96 4.02
N PRO A 129 9.48 10.39 2.94
CA PRO A 129 8.88 11.28 1.95
C PRO A 129 7.60 10.68 1.36
N ALA A 130 6.58 11.50 1.16
CA ALA A 130 5.28 11.06 0.62
C ALA A 130 5.41 10.34 -0.73
N VAL A 131 6.36 10.76 -1.58
CA VAL A 131 6.63 10.11 -2.87
C VAL A 131 7.20 8.71 -2.67
N GLU A 132 8.15 8.54 -1.73
CA GLU A 132 8.72 7.24 -1.38
C GLU A 132 7.63 6.29 -0.85
N LEU A 133 6.83 6.75 0.12
CA LEU A 133 5.71 5.96 0.67
C LEU A 133 4.75 5.48 -0.43
N ARG A 134 4.41 6.36 -1.37
CA ARG A 134 3.51 6.02 -2.50
C ARG A 134 4.15 5.00 -3.44
N THR A 135 5.42 5.18 -3.77
CA THR A 135 6.17 4.24 -4.62
C THR A 135 6.26 2.87 -3.95
N VAL A 136 6.63 2.84 -2.67
CA VAL A 136 6.71 1.60 -1.89
C VAL A 136 5.36 0.89 -1.83
N ALA A 137 4.31 1.60 -1.44
CA ALA A 137 2.99 1.01 -1.26
C ALA A 137 2.40 0.44 -2.58
N ARG A 138 2.69 1.07 -3.71
CA ARG A 138 2.12 0.68 -5.02
C ARG A 138 3.05 -0.24 -5.81
N SER A 139 4.31 0.16 -5.94
CA SER A 139 5.26 -0.53 -6.83
C SER A 139 5.94 -1.70 -6.12
N VAL A 140 6.46 -1.49 -4.91
CA VAL A 140 7.06 -2.59 -4.13
C VAL A 140 5.98 -3.53 -3.62
N GLY A 141 4.92 -3.00 -3.04
CA GLY A 141 3.80 -3.77 -2.51
C GLY A 141 3.06 -4.64 -3.53
N ALA A 142 3.19 -4.36 -4.84
CA ALA A 142 2.65 -5.22 -5.89
C ALA A 142 3.28 -6.62 -5.89
N ALA A 143 4.52 -6.77 -5.42
CA ALA A 143 5.21 -8.04 -5.35
C ALA A 143 4.92 -8.83 -4.07
N ALA A 144 4.24 -8.25 -3.08
CA ALA A 144 3.87 -8.98 -1.86
C ALA A 144 2.91 -10.14 -2.18
N ALA A 145 3.08 -11.25 -1.46
CA ALA A 145 2.18 -12.40 -1.57
C ALA A 145 0.76 -12.04 -1.10
N VAL A 146 -0.23 -12.64 -1.75
CA VAL A 146 -1.65 -12.47 -1.38
C VAL A 146 -2.12 -13.59 -0.46
N ASP A 147 -1.46 -14.72 -0.52
CA ASP A 147 -1.78 -15.93 0.23
C ASP A 147 -0.98 -15.97 1.54
N ASP A 148 -1.65 -16.35 2.63
CA ASP A 148 -1.11 -16.34 3.97
C ASP A 148 -0.28 -17.61 4.33
N SER A 149 -0.02 -18.51 3.37
CA SER A 149 0.81 -19.70 3.59
C SER A 149 2.24 -19.37 4.05
N ARG A 150 2.73 -18.20 3.65
CA ARG A 150 4.01 -17.63 4.05
C ARG A 150 3.81 -16.20 4.54
N PRO A 151 3.41 -16.00 5.81
CA PRO A 151 3.03 -14.68 6.33
C PRO A 151 4.08 -13.58 6.11
N ALA A 152 5.38 -13.91 6.26
CA ALA A 152 6.45 -12.94 6.04
C ALA A 152 6.44 -12.32 4.63
N LEU A 153 5.96 -13.05 3.62
CA LEU A 153 5.89 -12.55 2.23
C LEU A 153 4.65 -11.69 1.95
N THR A 154 3.65 -11.67 2.85
CA THR A 154 2.50 -10.77 2.70
C THR A 154 2.81 -9.32 3.09
N GLY A 155 4.02 -9.08 3.60
CA GLY A 155 4.52 -7.78 4.00
C GLY A 155 5.57 -7.21 3.05
N ILE A 156 5.95 -5.98 3.37
CA ILE A 156 7.07 -5.26 2.78
C ILE A 156 8.11 -5.12 3.89
N GLU A 157 9.33 -5.62 3.65
CA GLU A 157 10.43 -5.43 4.58
C GLU A 157 11.01 -4.02 4.42
N LEU A 158 11.16 -3.30 5.53
CA LEU A 158 11.92 -2.06 5.63
C LEU A 158 13.23 -2.33 6.36
N GLN A 159 14.34 -2.10 5.68
CA GLN A 159 15.69 -2.09 6.24
C GLN A 159 16.16 -0.64 6.37
N ILE A 160 16.80 -0.31 7.49
CA ILE A 160 17.40 1.01 7.72
C ILE A 160 18.84 0.78 8.17
N VAL A 161 19.80 1.15 7.33
CA VAL A 161 21.24 0.97 7.57
C VAL A 161 21.95 2.28 7.24
N ASP A 162 22.65 2.86 8.19
CA ASP A 162 23.38 4.14 8.05
C ASP A 162 22.50 5.25 7.45
N GLY A 163 21.24 5.34 7.89
CA GLY A 163 20.26 6.30 7.41
C GLY A 163 19.68 6.03 6.01
N ARG A 164 20.15 4.99 5.32
CA ARG A 164 19.59 4.55 4.03
C ARG A 164 18.47 3.56 4.25
N ARG A 165 17.40 3.75 3.52
CA ARG A 165 16.22 2.88 3.56
C ARG A 165 16.18 1.97 2.35
N THR A 166 15.86 0.71 2.59
CA THR A 166 15.57 -0.27 1.53
C THR A 166 14.24 -0.92 1.83
N TRP A 167 13.40 -0.99 0.82
CA TRP A 167 12.10 -1.62 0.89
C TRP A 167 12.05 -2.80 -0.06
N ALA A 168 11.62 -3.96 0.39
CA ALA A 168 11.53 -5.16 -0.43
C ALA A 168 10.24 -5.92 -0.20
N ALA A 169 9.66 -6.45 -1.28
CA ALA A 169 8.55 -7.40 -1.23
C ALA A 169 8.74 -8.51 -2.27
N ALA A 170 8.30 -9.71 -1.94
CA ALA A 170 8.40 -10.88 -2.81
C ALA A 170 7.24 -11.84 -2.58
N ASP A 171 6.91 -12.68 -3.59
CA ASP A 171 5.92 -13.76 -3.47
C ASP A 171 6.50 -15.15 -3.77
N GLY A 172 7.82 -15.22 -4.00
CA GLY A 172 8.56 -16.43 -4.38
C GLY A 172 8.74 -16.60 -5.88
N PHE A 173 8.05 -15.81 -6.71
CA PHE A 173 8.18 -15.80 -8.18
C PHE A 173 8.65 -14.45 -8.71
N ARG A 174 8.53 -13.41 -7.91
CA ARG A 174 8.99 -12.05 -8.20
C ARG A 174 9.48 -11.37 -6.93
N LEU A 175 10.28 -10.34 -7.11
CA LEU A 175 10.86 -9.50 -6.06
C LEU A 175 10.89 -8.05 -6.56
N HIS A 176 10.37 -7.11 -5.79
CA HIS A 176 10.54 -5.69 -6.03
C HIS A 176 11.32 -5.07 -4.89
N VAL A 177 12.33 -4.27 -5.21
CA VAL A 177 13.22 -3.60 -4.25
C VAL A 177 13.32 -2.12 -4.59
N TYR A 178 13.01 -1.26 -3.64
CA TYR A 178 13.27 0.17 -3.72
C TYR A 178 14.44 0.52 -2.79
N GLY A 179 15.46 1.17 -3.33
CA GLY A 179 16.74 1.40 -2.66
C GLY A 179 17.76 0.30 -2.95
N GLN A 180 18.83 0.27 -2.17
CA GLN A 180 19.94 -0.68 -2.35
C GLN A 180 19.89 -1.78 -1.28
N ALA A 181 19.82 -3.03 -1.69
CA ALA A 181 19.83 -4.18 -0.79
C ALA A 181 21.08 -4.20 0.11
N SER A 182 20.87 -4.32 1.43
CA SER A 182 21.97 -4.32 2.41
C SER A 182 22.28 -5.71 2.97
N GLY A 183 21.35 -6.66 2.87
CA GLY A 183 21.45 -7.97 3.52
C GLY A 183 21.16 -7.98 5.02
N GLU A 184 20.88 -6.81 5.62
CA GLU A 184 20.49 -6.68 7.02
C GLU A 184 19.03 -7.09 7.22
N ARG A 185 18.66 -7.39 8.47
CA ARG A 185 17.27 -7.70 8.81
C ARG A 185 16.48 -6.43 9.07
N GLY A 186 15.34 -6.32 8.41
CA GLY A 186 14.40 -5.23 8.56
C GLY A 186 13.17 -5.57 9.43
N VAL A 187 12.21 -4.66 9.40
CA VAL A 187 10.86 -4.85 9.95
C VAL A 187 9.91 -5.17 8.80
N ILE A 188 9.09 -6.20 8.95
CA ILE A 188 8.12 -6.59 7.94
C ILE A 188 6.77 -5.94 8.26
N ILE A 189 6.36 -5.00 7.43
CA ILE A 189 5.13 -4.25 7.58
C ILE A 189 4.08 -4.85 6.63
N PRO A 190 2.85 -5.15 7.09
CA PRO A 190 1.82 -5.66 6.19
C PRO A 190 1.64 -4.77 4.96
N ALA A 191 1.74 -5.33 3.75
CA ALA A 191 1.63 -4.54 2.51
C ALA A 191 0.29 -3.79 2.42
N ARG A 192 -0.80 -4.41 2.92
CA ARG A 192 -2.12 -3.76 3.02
C ARG A 192 -2.11 -2.54 3.95
N ALA A 193 -1.33 -2.56 5.04
CA ALA A 193 -1.24 -1.45 5.97
C ALA A 193 -0.50 -0.25 5.35
N LEU A 194 0.62 -0.49 4.68
CA LEU A 194 1.35 0.56 3.95
C LEU A 194 0.52 1.14 2.80
N ARG A 195 -0.25 0.31 2.10
CA ARG A 195 -1.15 0.79 1.05
C ARG A 195 -2.25 1.68 1.62
N MET A 196 -2.89 1.26 2.72
CA MET A 196 -3.90 2.04 3.41
C MET A 196 -3.33 3.37 3.92
N LEU A 197 -2.15 3.35 4.56
CA LEU A 197 -1.44 4.54 5.01
C LEU A 197 -1.18 5.50 3.85
N SER A 198 -0.64 5.01 2.73
CA SER A 198 -0.39 5.82 1.53
C SER A 198 -1.66 6.43 0.94
N ASP A 199 -2.75 5.67 0.91
CA ASP A 199 -4.04 6.15 0.39
C ASP A 199 -4.71 7.17 1.32
N MET A 200 -4.54 7.05 2.65
CA MET A 200 -5.04 8.02 3.65
C MET A 200 -4.20 9.30 3.65
N HIS A 201 -2.88 9.16 3.53
CA HIS A 201 -1.98 10.31 3.53
C HIS A 201 -2.19 11.22 2.32
N GLY A 202 -2.49 10.67 1.15
CA GLY A 202 -2.83 11.42 -0.07
C GLY A 202 -1.69 12.22 -0.72
N GLY A 203 -0.56 12.36 -0.08
CA GLY A 203 0.61 13.15 -0.49
C GLY A 203 0.74 14.45 0.31
N GLY A 204 1.87 15.13 0.18
CA GLY A 204 2.20 16.34 0.93
C GLY A 204 3.44 16.15 1.80
N ASP A 205 3.34 16.48 3.08
CA ASP A 205 4.44 16.41 4.03
C ASP A 205 4.96 14.97 4.23
N PRO A 206 6.20 14.78 4.73
CA PRO A 206 6.70 13.47 5.10
C PRO A 206 5.83 12.80 6.18
N VAL A 207 5.87 11.48 6.20
CA VAL A 207 5.27 10.66 7.28
C VAL A 207 6.37 10.27 8.25
N SER A 208 6.14 10.53 9.53
CA SER A 208 7.04 10.12 10.60
C SER A 208 6.70 8.68 11.01
N ILE A 209 7.64 7.75 10.85
CA ILE A 209 7.47 6.33 11.19
C ILE A 209 8.34 5.97 12.39
N GLN A 210 7.75 5.26 13.35
CA GLN A 210 8.40 4.75 14.55
C GLN A 210 8.07 3.27 14.72
N PHE A 211 8.94 2.55 15.41
CA PHE A 211 8.72 1.15 15.79
C PHE A 211 8.86 0.98 17.29
N THR A 212 8.18 -0.02 17.85
CA THR A 212 8.43 -0.47 19.22
C THR A 212 9.82 -1.10 19.34
N GLY A 213 10.40 -1.11 20.52
CA GLY A 213 11.75 -1.66 20.76
C GLY A 213 11.87 -3.14 20.34
N ASP A 214 10.81 -3.92 20.46
CA ASP A 214 10.69 -5.32 20.00
C ASP A 214 10.33 -5.47 18.53
N ARG A 215 10.12 -4.35 17.81
CA ARG A 215 9.70 -4.28 16.40
C ARG A 215 8.40 -5.01 16.09
N SER A 216 7.53 -5.20 17.09
CA SER A 216 6.23 -5.85 16.91
C SER A 216 5.16 -4.93 16.35
N ARG A 217 5.38 -3.60 16.40
CA ARG A 217 4.43 -2.58 15.96
C ARG A 217 5.13 -1.44 15.24
N MET A 218 4.39 -0.88 14.29
CA MET A 218 4.73 0.37 13.60
C MET A 218 3.70 1.44 13.95
N ARG A 219 4.16 2.67 14.14
CA ARG A 219 3.36 3.88 14.23
C ARG A 219 3.74 4.81 13.09
N ALA A 220 2.76 5.48 12.51
CA ALA A 220 2.96 6.50 11.48
C ALA A 220 2.14 7.73 11.83
N THR A 221 2.78 8.91 11.88
CA THR A 221 2.11 10.17 12.21
C THR A 221 2.31 11.19 11.09
N TRP A 222 1.24 11.93 10.79
CA TRP A 222 1.26 13.06 9.85
C TRP A 222 0.10 14.02 10.16
N GLY A 223 0.36 15.30 10.21
CA GLY A 223 -0.67 16.29 10.60
C GLY A 223 -1.38 15.90 11.90
N ASP A 224 -2.69 15.79 11.86
CA ASP A 224 -3.53 15.40 12.99
C ASP A 224 -3.86 13.88 13.01
N HIS A 225 -3.11 13.06 12.28
CA HIS A 225 -3.32 11.61 12.15
C HIS A 225 -2.24 10.83 12.89
N ASP A 226 -2.65 9.75 13.55
CA ASP A 226 -1.80 8.78 14.24
C ASP A 226 -2.29 7.37 13.89
N PHE A 227 -1.58 6.70 13.01
CA PHE A 227 -1.87 5.35 12.54
C PHE A 227 -0.90 4.35 13.15
N SER A 228 -1.40 3.22 13.63
CA SER A 228 -0.56 2.13 14.08
C SER A 228 -1.00 0.79 13.49
N THR A 229 -0.03 -0.12 13.32
CA THR A 229 -0.27 -1.48 12.82
C THR A 229 0.66 -2.48 13.48
N LEU A 230 0.21 -3.72 13.60
CA LEU A 230 1.09 -4.84 13.94
C LEU A 230 2.08 -5.05 12.78
N ALA A 231 3.34 -5.30 13.13
CA ALA A 231 4.35 -5.80 12.21
C ALA A 231 4.26 -7.33 12.11
N ILE A 232 4.59 -7.86 10.93
CA ILE A 232 4.61 -9.31 10.71
C ILE A 232 5.85 -9.88 11.38
N GLN A 233 5.65 -10.82 12.29
CA GLN A 233 6.76 -11.52 12.93
C GLN A 233 7.27 -12.64 12.03
N GLY A 234 8.59 -12.77 11.93
CA GLY A 234 9.23 -13.78 11.11
C GLY A 234 10.52 -13.30 10.46
N THR A 235 11.02 -14.08 9.51
CA THR A 235 12.24 -13.75 8.77
C THR A 235 11.90 -13.56 7.31
N PHE A 236 12.19 -12.37 6.77
CA PHE A 236 12.11 -12.13 5.34
C PHE A 236 13.27 -12.85 4.65
N PRO A 237 13.07 -13.47 3.47
CA PRO A 237 14.15 -14.17 2.76
C PRO A 237 15.33 -13.27 2.42
N ASN A 238 16.53 -13.82 2.43
CA ASN A 238 17.70 -13.10 1.89
C ASN A 238 17.57 -12.98 0.36
N TYR A 239 17.06 -11.84 -0.07
CA TYR A 239 16.78 -11.58 -1.49
C TYR A 239 17.96 -10.95 -2.24
N ALA A 240 18.97 -10.42 -1.54
CA ALA A 240 20.11 -9.75 -2.19
C ALA A 240 20.81 -10.66 -3.20
N GLN A 241 20.96 -11.94 -2.88
CA GLN A 241 21.55 -12.95 -3.75
C GLN A 241 20.70 -13.34 -4.98
N LEU A 242 19.41 -12.96 -4.99
CA LEU A 242 18.50 -13.24 -6.11
C LEU A 242 18.59 -12.19 -7.22
N ILE A 243 19.26 -11.07 -6.96
CA ILE A 243 19.44 -9.99 -7.92
C ILE A 243 20.75 -10.24 -8.67
N PRO A 244 20.73 -10.55 -9.98
CA PRO A 244 21.96 -10.77 -10.75
C PRO A 244 22.84 -9.52 -10.73
N SER A 245 24.15 -9.75 -10.61
CA SER A 245 25.15 -8.68 -10.71
C SER A 245 25.53 -8.36 -12.16
N GLU A 246 25.28 -9.29 -13.08
CA GLU A 246 25.62 -9.17 -14.50
C GLU A 246 24.46 -9.63 -15.38
N ALA A 247 24.36 -9.07 -16.57
CA ALA A 247 23.39 -9.45 -17.58
C ALA A 247 24.10 -9.70 -18.92
N ARG A 248 23.69 -10.76 -19.63
CA ARG A 248 24.21 -11.05 -20.98
C ARG A 248 23.72 -10.03 -22.00
N ALA A 249 22.44 -9.65 -21.88
CA ALA A 249 21.82 -8.66 -22.73
C ALA A 249 20.99 -7.69 -21.92
N THR A 250 21.05 -6.44 -22.30
CA THR A 250 20.27 -5.34 -21.70
C THR A 250 19.59 -4.52 -22.79
N TRP A 251 18.39 -4.04 -22.51
CA TRP A 251 17.64 -3.13 -23.37
C TRP A 251 17.22 -1.92 -22.55
N GLU A 252 17.49 -0.74 -23.06
CA GLU A 252 16.89 0.51 -22.57
C GLU A 252 15.63 0.79 -23.39
N VAL A 253 14.48 0.84 -22.73
CA VAL A 253 13.18 0.97 -23.36
C VAL A 253 12.27 1.86 -22.54
N ASP A 254 11.34 2.57 -23.18
CA ASP A 254 10.28 3.28 -22.45
C ASP A 254 9.34 2.28 -21.75
N ALA A 255 9.25 2.39 -20.43
CA ALA A 255 8.49 1.47 -19.59
C ALA A 255 7.00 1.46 -19.94
N GLN A 256 6.43 2.61 -20.29
CA GLN A 256 5.00 2.71 -20.61
C GLN A 256 4.69 2.14 -22.00
N ALA A 257 5.59 2.33 -22.96
CA ALA A 257 5.49 1.70 -24.28
C ALA A 257 5.55 0.17 -24.16
N LEU A 258 6.50 -0.36 -23.37
CA LEU A 258 6.62 -1.80 -23.14
C LEU A 258 5.43 -2.37 -22.36
N LEU A 259 4.93 -1.64 -21.34
CA LEU A 259 3.70 -1.99 -20.63
C LEU A 259 2.49 -2.04 -21.55
N HIS A 260 2.39 -1.10 -22.47
CA HIS A 260 1.32 -1.09 -23.47
C HIS A 260 1.39 -2.31 -24.38
N ALA A 261 2.59 -2.68 -24.85
CA ALA A 261 2.81 -3.91 -25.63
C ALA A 261 2.40 -5.17 -24.86
N VAL A 262 2.75 -5.25 -23.56
CA VAL A 262 2.32 -6.36 -22.68
C VAL A 262 0.77 -6.38 -22.56
N ARG A 263 0.12 -5.23 -22.44
CA ARG A 263 -1.34 -5.14 -22.35
C ARG A 263 -2.05 -5.59 -23.65
N ILE A 264 -1.48 -5.25 -24.81
CA ILE A 264 -1.98 -5.75 -26.12
C ILE A 264 -1.86 -7.27 -26.17
N ALA A 265 -0.65 -7.80 -25.93
CA ALA A 265 -0.38 -9.23 -25.97
C ALA A 265 -1.23 -10.02 -24.95
N ARG A 266 -1.49 -9.44 -23.77
CA ARG A 266 -2.33 -10.02 -22.72
C ARG A 266 -3.75 -10.37 -23.20
N GLY A 267 -4.32 -9.60 -24.13
CA GLY A 267 -5.68 -9.85 -24.66
C GLY A 267 -5.79 -11.20 -25.37
N PHE A 268 -4.66 -11.78 -25.79
CA PHE A 268 -4.57 -13.06 -26.49
C PHE A 268 -3.85 -14.16 -25.71
N ALA A 269 -3.30 -13.85 -24.54
CA ALA A 269 -2.43 -14.73 -23.77
C ALA A 269 -3.18 -15.52 -22.71
N ASP A 270 -2.88 -16.82 -22.60
CA ASP A 270 -3.33 -17.69 -21.50
C ASP A 270 -2.42 -17.51 -20.27
N GLY A 271 -2.36 -16.25 -19.77
CA GLY A 271 -1.59 -15.90 -18.58
C GLY A 271 -0.08 -15.72 -18.79
N ILE A 272 0.46 -15.97 -19.99
CA ILE A 272 1.90 -15.90 -20.30
C ILE A 272 2.15 -15.03 -21.52
N VAL A 273 3.02 -14.03 -21.42
CA VAL A 273 3.52 -13.25 -22.54
C VAL A 273 4.98 -13.64 -22.85
N ARG A 274 5.30 -13.72 -24.15
CA ARG A 274 6.63 -14.04 -24.66
C ARG A 274 7.30 -12.78 -25.15
N PHE A 275 8.58 -12.64 -24.80
CA PHE A 275 9.42 -11.54 -25.21
C PHE A 275 10.52 -12.05 -26.13
N ARG A 276 10.76 -11.34 -27.22
CA ARG A 276 11.92 -11.50 -28.10
C ARG A 276 12.63 -10.16 -28.19
N GLY A 277 13.76 -10.08 -27.49
CA GLY A 277 14.63 -8.92 -27.54
C GLY A 277 15.71 -9.11 -28.61
N ALA A 278 15.83 -8.19 -29.51
CA ALA A 278 16.87 -8.15 -30.56
C ALA A 278 17.43 -6.72 -30.63
N GLU A 279 18.41 -6.51 -31.49
CA GLU A 279 18.95 -5.18 -31.73
C GLU A 279 17.84 -4.22 -32.21
N GLY A 280 17.73 -3.10 -31.57
CA GLY A 280 16.78 -2.03 -31.89
C GLY A 280 15.34 -2.24 -31.42
N ARG A 281 14.97 -3.41 -30.90
CA ARG A 281 13.55 -3.65 -30.53
C ARG A 281 13.31 -4.79 -29.57
N ILE A 282 12.19 -4.70 -28.82
CA ILE A 282 11.59 -5.80 -28.08
C ILE A 282 10.22 -6.09 -28.69
N ARG A 283 9.99 -7.34 -29.06
CA ARG A 283 8.70 -7.87 -29.52
C ARG A 283 8.04 -8.61 -28.38
N VAL A 284 6.76 -8.35 -28.13
CA VAL A 284 5.94 -8.99 -27.11
C VAL A 284 4.76 -9.70 -27.79
N THR A 285 4.63 -11.01 -27.53
CA THR A 285 3.56 -11.83 -28.11
C THR A 285 2.73 -12.52 -27.03
N GLY A 286 1.42 -12.59 -27.25
CA GLY A 286 0.48 -13.40 -26.49
C GLY A 286 -0.19 -14.39 -27.41
N HIS A 287 -0.38 -15.62 -26.96
CA HIS A 287 -1.06 -16.67 -27.71
C HIS A 287 -1.96 -17.46 -26.77
N GLY A 288 -3.17 -17.76 -27.21
CA GLY A 288 -4.15 -18.61 -26.56
C GLY A 288 -4.89 -19.44 -27.60
N ASP A 289 -5.14 -20.72 -27.31
CA ASP A 289 -5.73 -21.64 -28.28
C ASP A 289 -7.11 -21.16 -28.79
N ASP A 290 -7.92 -20.53 -27.93
CA ASP A 290 -9.21 -19.97 -28.29
C ASP A 290 -9.19 -18.44 -28.58
N ALA A 291 -8.13 -17.74 -28.15
CA ALA A 291 -8.02 -16.29 -28.26
C ALA A 291 -7.24 -15.81 -29.49
N GLY A 292 -6.53 -16.72 -30.17
CA GLY A 292 -5.65 -16.39 -31.29
C GLY A 292 -4.29 -15.85 -30.85
N GLU A 293 -3.69 -14.96 -31.67
CA GLU A 293 -2.38 -14.40 -31.43
C GLU A 293 -2.40 -12.87 -31.53
N GLY A 294 -1.69 -12.20 -30.60
CA GLY A 294 -1.50 -10.77 -30.59
C GLY A 294 -0.01 -10.41 -30.38
N GLU A 295 0.47 -9.48 -31.18
CA GLU A 295 1.87 -9.05 -31.17
C GLU A 295 1.96 -7.53 -31.11
N ALA A 296 2.94 -7.04 -30.34
CA ALA A 296 3.34 -5.64 -30.35
C ALA A 296 4.87 -5.52 -30.28
N THR A 297 5.42 -4.52 -30.95
CA THR A 297 6.87 -4.28 -30.98
C THR A 297 7.16 -2.87 -30.45
N VAL A 298 8.21 -2.75 -29.63
CA VAL A 298 8.68 -1.50 -29.04
C VAL A 298 10.14 -1.29 -29.40
N GLU A 299 10.51 -0.07 -29.76
CA GLU A 299 11.90 0.31 -29.97
C GLU A 299 12.67 0.25 -28.65
N ALA A 300 13.89 -0.30 -28.69
CA ALA A 300 14.74 -0.46 -27.52
C ALA A 300 16.21 -0.42 -27.92
N ALA A 301 17.03 0.32 -27.17
CA ALA A 301 18.46 0.32 -27.36
C ALA A 301 19.10 -0.88 -26.66
N MET A 302 19.76 -1.78 -27.42
CA MET A 302 20.36 -3.00 -26.87
C MET A 302 21.86 -2.78 -26.61
N ARG A 303 22.33 -3.37 -25.49
CA ARG A 303 23.75 -3.50 -25.13
C ARG A 303 24.04 -4.93 -24.70
N GLY A 304 25.28 -5.41 -24.89
CA GLY A 304 25.72 -6.75 -24.49
C GLY A 304 25.84 -7.71 -25.66
N GLU A 305 25.55 -9.00 -25.43
CA GLU A 305 25.71 -10.06 -26.45
C GLU A 305 24.78 -9.81 -27.64
N ALA A 306 25.37 -9.78 -28.84
CA ALA A 306 24.59 -9.71 -30.07
C ALA A 306 23.77 -10.99 -30.25
N GLY A 307 22.52 -10.86 -30.64
CA GLY A 307 21.63 -11.98 -30.93
C GLY A 307 20.26 -11.84 -30.26
N GLU A 308 19.35 -12.67 -30.72
CA GLU A 308 17.99 -12.69 -30.19
C GLU A 308 17.96 -13.37 -28.81
N GLN A 309 17.44 -12.66 -27.82
CA GLN A 309 17.14 -13.22 -26.50
C GLN A 309 15.65 -13.47 -26.36
N ARG A 310 15.30 -14.60 -25.79
CA ARG A 310 13.90 -15.02 -25.61
C ARG A 310 13.65 -15.32 -24.14
N PHE A 311 12.52 -14.86 -23.63
CA PHE A 311 12.02 -15.21 -22.32
C PHE A 311 10.50 -15.07 -22.27
N ALA A 312 9.86 -15.75 -21.34
CA ALA A 312 8.41 -15.67 -21.13
C ALA A 312 8.10 -15.34 -19.68
N LEU A 313 7.12 -14.48 -19.45
CA LEU A 313 6.73 -14.03 -18.11
C LEU A 313 5.24 -14.22 -17.88
N ASN A 314 4.87 -14.44 -16.63
CA ASN A 314 3.49 -14.28 -16.22
C ASN A 314 3.02 -12.84 -16.55
N THR A 315 1.90 -12.74 -17.24
CA THR A 315 1.34 -11.49 -17.76
C THR A 315 1.13 -10.44 -16.68
N ARG A 316 0.62 -10.87 -15.51
CA ARG A 316 0.39 -9.99 -14.36
C ARG A 316 1.71 -9.50 -13.80
N TYR A 317 2.68 -10.39 -13.62
CA TYR A 317 3.99 -10.03 -13.05
C TYR A 317 4.76 -9.06 -13.95
N ALA A 318 4.74 -9.29 -15.26
CA ALA A 318 5.32 -8.36 -16.23
C ALA A 318 4.64 -6.98 -16.19
N ALA A 319 3.29 -6.96 -16.12
CA ALA A 319 2.55 -5.71 -16.07
C ALA A 319 2.76 -4.94 -14.74
N ASP A 320 2.79 -5.65 -13.60
CA ASP A 320 3.03 -5.05 -12.29
C ASP A 320 4.46 -4.48 -12.20
N ALA A 321 5.47 -5.23 -12.71
CA ALA A 321 6.85 -4.77 -12.75
C ALA A 321 7.00 -3.52 -13.62
N LEU A 322 6.52 -3.55 -14.88
CA LEU A 322 6.61 -2.41 -15.79
C LEU A 322 5.79 -1.20 -15.33
N GLY A 323 4.63 -1.45 -14.69
CA GLY A 323 3.79 -0.40 -14.11
C GLY A 323 4.42 0.34 -12.94
N ALA A 324 5.51 -0.19 -12.39
CA ALA A 324 6.27 0.44 -11.30
C ALA A 324 7.20 1.56 -11.79
N PHE A 325 7.48 1.64 -13.09
CA PHE A 325 8.43 2.59 -13.67
C PHE A 325 7.74 3.70 -14.46
N THR A 326 8.41 4.84 -14.51
CA THR A 326 8.09 5.97 -15.39
C THR A 326 9.33 6.31 -16.22
N GLY A 327 9.13 6.56 -17.53
CA GLY A 327 10.25 6.84 -18.45
C GLY A 327 11.04 5.58 -18.83
N VAL A 328 12.36 5.73 -18.99
CA VAL A 328 13.22 4.63 -19.45
C VAL A 328 13.50 3.62 -18.35
N VAL A 329 13.33 2.35 -18.68
CA VAL A 329 13.69 1.20 -17.85
C VAL A 329 14.74 0.34 -18.54
N THR A 330 15.70 -0.18 -17.79
CA THR A 330 16.64 -1.19 -18.26
C THR A 330 16.03 -2.57 -18.04
N VAL A 331 15.89 -3.35 -19.10
CA VAL A 331 15.47 -4.75 -19.08
C VAL A 331 16.72 -5.63 -19.24
N GLU A 332 16.98 -6.48 -18.26
CA GLU A 332 18.15 -7.35 -18.21
C GLU A 332 17.72 -8.82 -18.35
N SER A 333 18.42 -9.59 -19.20
CA SER A 333 18.15 -11.01 -19.38
C SER A 333 19.44 -11.81 -19.48
N ASN A 334 19.44 -12.98 -18.86
CA ASN A 334 20.52 -13.98 -18.90
C ASN A 334 20.09 -15.25 -19.65
N GLY A 335 18.96 -15.20 -20.35
CA GLY A 335 18.41 -16.30 -21.13
C GLY A 335 17.03 -16.77 -20.65
N PRO A 336 16.43 -17.76 -21.32
CA PRO A 336 15.02 -18.13 -21.17
C PRO A 336 14.66 -18.75 -19.81
N SER A 337 15.64 -19.26 -19.07
CA SER A 337 15.45 -19.93 -17.78
C SER A 337 15.99 -19.14 -16.59
N GLN A 338 16.53 -17.95 -16.85
CA GLN A 338 17.08 -17.08 -15.81
C GLN A 338 16.15 -15.92 -15.53
N GLN A 339 16.21 -15.39 -14.32
CA GLN A 339 15.39 -14.25 -13.93
C GLN A 339 15.58 -13.05 -14.85
N VAL A 340 14.48 -12.37 -15.15
CA VAL A 340 14.45 -11.10 -15.88
C VAL A 340 14.42 -9.96 -14.88
N VAL A 341 15.26 -8.97 -15.06
CA VAL A 341 15.33 -7.80 -14.18
C VAL A 341 14.91 -6.54 -14.93
N PHE A 342 14.03 -5.79 -14.33
CA PHE A 342 13.65 -4.44 -14.74
C PHE A 342 14.27 -3.48 -13.73
N ARG A 343 15.05 -2.50 -14.19
CA ARG A 343 15.84 -1.64 -13.31
C ARG A 343 15.77 -0.18 -13.70
N SER A 344 15.67 0.67 -12.69
CA SER A 344 15.97 2.11 -12.75
C SER A 344 16.96 2.45 -11.64
N GLU A 345 17.26 3.74 -11.46
CA GLU A 345 18.19 4.20 -10.42
C GLU A 345 17.79 3.75 -8.99
N SER A 346 16.50 3.81 -8.68
CA SER A 346 15.99 3.54 -7.32
C SER A 346 15.16 2.27 -7.17
N LEU A 347 14.70 1.67 -8.28
CA LEU A 347 13.77 0.53 -8.24
C LEU A 347 14.31 -0.63 -9.08
N THR A 348 14.31 -1.81 -8.48
CA THR A 348 14.67 -3.08 -9.14
C THR A 348 13.50 -4.05 -8.99
N CYS A 349 13.00 -4.57 -10.12
CA CYS A 349 11.97 -5.61 -10.14
C CYS A 349 12.56 -6.86 -10.80
N VAL A 350 12.57 -7.98 -10.10
CA VAL A 350 13.02 -9.28 -10.57
C VAL A 350 11.80 -10.16 -10.80
N VAL A 351 11.70 -10.81 -11.95
CA VAL A 351 10.61 -11.72 -12.28
C VAL A 351 11.16 -13.04 -12.78
N MET A 352 10.73 -14.15 -12.18
CA MET A 352 11.09 -15.49 -12.63
C MET A 352 10.40 -15.79 -13.95
N PRO A 353 11.13 -16.33 -14.94
CA PRO A 353 10.55 -16.69 -16.22
C PRO A 353 9.63 -17.91 -16.10
N MET A 354 8.68 -17.99 -17.02
CA MET A 354 7.82 -19.15 -17.21
C MET A 354 8.45 -20.07 -18.24
N PHE A 355 8.41 -21.36 -17.94
CA PHE A 355 8.85 -22.36 -18.92
C PHE A 355 7.77 -22.54 -20.00
N VAL A 356 8.13 -22.29 -21.23
CA VAL A 356 7.22 -22.44 -22.38
C VAL A 356 7.91 -23.32 -23.42
N GLN A 357 7.23 -24.40 -23.84
CA GLN A 357 7.69 -25.18 -24.99
C GLN A 357 7.60 -24.31 -26.25
N GLU A 358 8.70 -24.23 -27.00
CA GLU A 358 8.67 -23.63 -28.33
C GLU A 358 7.81 -24.50 -29.24
N ARG A 359 6.71 -23.93 -29.74
CA ARG A 359 5.95 -24.46 -30.87
C ARG A 359 6.48 -23.85 -32.15
#